data_0456929c403b08cdfbe7169dd6f20ac3
#
_entry.id   0456929c403b08cdfbe7169dd6f20ac3
#
_cell.length_a   1.000
_cell.length_b   1.000
_cell.length_c   1.000
_cell.angle_alpha   90.00
_cell.angle_beta   90.00
_cell.angle_gamma   90.00
#
_symmetry.space_group_name_H-M   'P 1'
#
loop_
_entity.id
_entity.type
_entity.pdbx_description
1 polymer ?
#
loop_
_entity_poly.entity_id
_entity_poly.type
_entity_poly.pdbx_seq_one_letter_code
_entity_poly.pdbx_strand_id
1 'polypeptide(L)'
;GGYSAIVSKGMSRSDELLIRSIPKALACTERICSSINVGSTKTGINMDAVKLIGEIIKETAELTKDNQCLGCAKFVVFCNAPDDNPFMAGAFHGVTEADAIINVGVSGPGVVKRAIENVRGENFEVLCETIKKTAFKVTRVGQLVAKEASKRLGIPFGIIDLSLAPTPAAGDSVGEILEEIGLEYAGAPGTTAALAMLNDQVKKGGVMASSYVGGLSGAFIPVSEDQRMIDAVNAGALTIEKLEAMTCVCSVGLDMIAIPGKTKATTIAGLIADEMALGMINQKTTAVRVIPAIGKDVGDQVEFGGLLGYAPIMPVNEFSCDAFVNRGGRIPAPIHSFKN
;
A
#
# COMPACT_ATOMS: atom_id res chain seq x y z
N GLY A 1 13.94 4.02 11.44
CA GLY A 1 13.77 2.64 11.90
C GLY A 1 12.32 2.21 11.88
N GLY A 2 12.09 0.91 11.99
CA GLY A 2 10.75 0.34 12.04
C GLY A 2 10.69 -0.87 12.98
N TYR A 3 9.50 -1.15 13.48
CA TYR A 3 9.20 -2.36 14.23
C TYR A 3 7.82 -2.88 13.85
N SER A 4 7.64 -4.20 13.87
CA SER A 4 6.44 -4.84 13.37
C SER A 4 6.10 -6.11 14.15
N ALA A 5 4.88 -6.60 13.97
CA ALA A 5 4.46 -7.90 14.48
C ALA A 5 3.63 -8.66 13.45
N ILE A 6 3.70 -9.99 13.51
CA ILE A 6 2.87 -10.89 12.71
C ILE A 6 1.91 -11.59 13.66
N VAL A 7 0.64 -11.17 13.66
CA VAL A 7 -0.40 -11.68 14.54
C VAL A 7 -1.50 -12.43 13.80
N SER A 8 -1.29 -12.72 12.52
CA SER A 8 -2.25 -13.47 11.70
C SER A 8 -2.50 -14.90 12.22
N LYS A 9 -1.52 -15.52 12.86
CA LYS A 9 -1.67 -16.85 13.48
C LYS A 9 -2.33 -16.82 14.86
N GLY A 10 -2.19 -15.71 15.57
CA GLY A 10 -2.65 -15.47 16.93
C GLY A 10 -1.90 -14.28 17.50
N MET A 11 -2.42 -13.72 18.58
CA MET A 11 -1.85 -12.58 19.26
C MET A 11 -1.52 -12.98 20.71
N SER A 12 -0.24 -12.95 21.06
CA SER A 12 0.23 -13.14 22.44
C SER A 12 0.06 -11.86 23.26
N ARG A 13 0.25 -11.95 24.58
CA ARG A 13 0.29 -10.78 25.44
C ARG A 13 1.42 -9.81 25.06
N SER A 14 2.55 -10.33 24.62
CA SER A 14 3.69 -9.50 24.17
C SER A 14 3.35 -8.74 22.88
N ASP A 15 2.66 -9.39 21.94
CA ASP A 15 2.19 -8.75 20.71
C ASP A 15 1.20 -7.63 21.03
N GLU A 16 0.25 -7.87 21.94
CA GLU A 16 -0.71 -6.84 22.36
C GLU A 16 -0.01 -5.64 23.01
N LEU A 17 0.98 -5.86 23.87
CA LEU A 17 1.76 -4.79 24.48
C LEU A 17 2.53 -3.99 23.42
N LEU A 18 3.14 -4.67 22.43
CA LEU A 18 3.80 -4.02 21.30
C LEU A 18 2.81 -3.14 20.53
N ILE A 19 1.65 -3.69 20.16
CA ILE A 19 0.62 -2.96 19.40
C ILE A 19 0.14 -1.73 20.19
N ARG A 20 -0.12 -1.86 21.48
CA ARG A 20 -0.54 -0.73 22.34
C ARG A 20 0.55 0.32 22.56
N SER A 21 1.81 0.01 22.28
CA SER A 21 2.91 0.99 22.33
C SER A 21 3.00 1.88 21.08
N ILE A 22 2.38 1.48 19.95
CA ILE A 22 2.49 2.14 18.66
C ILE A 22 2.08 3.61 18.68
N PRO A 23 0.91 4.01 19.23
CA PRO A 23 0.48 5.39 19.20
C PRO A 23 1.52 6.34 19.82
N LYS A 24 2.01 5.99 21.00
CA LYS A 24 3.00 6.79 21.71
C LYS A 24 4.34 6.80 20.98
N ALA A 25 4.81 5.65 20.47
CA ALA A 25 6.06 5.57 19.74
C ALA A 25 6.05 6.43 18.47
N LEU A 26 4.95 6.41 17.71
CA LEU A 26 4.81 7.21 16.50
C LEU A 26 4.60 8.70 16.78
N ALA A 27 3.99 9.05 17.91
CA ALA A 27 3.81 10.45 18.32
C ALA A 27 5.10 11.09 18.80
N CYS A 28 5.94 10.37 19.56
CA CYS A 28 7.16 10.94 20.17
C CYS A 28 8.42 10.81 19.30
N THR A 29 8.33 10.26 18.10
CA THR A 29 9.48 10.05 17.20
C THR A 29 9.18 10.54 15.79
N GLU A 30 10.18 11.08 15.11
CA GLU A 30 10.04 11.55 13.72
C GLU A 30 10.12 10.42 12.70
N ARG A 31 11.05 9.46 12.89
CA ARG A 31 11.50 8.51 11.88
C ARG A 31 11.26 7.05 12.24
N ILE A 32 10.44 6.78 13.24
CA ILE A 32 9.97 5.44 13.55
C ILE A 32 8.67 5.19 12.80
N CYS A 33 8.62 4.03 12.15
CA CYS A 33 7.43 3.51 11.50
C CYS A 33 7.04 2.18 12.13
N SER A 34 5.80 1.74 11.93
CA SER A 34 5.35 0.44 12.41
C SER A 34 4.39 -0.21 11.41
N SER A 35 4.35 -1.54 11.47
CA SER A 35 3.38 -2.31 10.70
C SER A 35 2.95 -3.58 11.43
N ILE A 36 1.72 -4.00 11.21
CA ILE A 36 1.16 -5.22 11.80
C ILE A 36 0.54 -6.08 10.71
N ASN A 37 0.96 -7.34 10.61
CA ASN A 37 0.34 -8.30 9.70
C ASN A 37 -0.74 -9.10 10.43
N VAL A 38 -2.02 -8.83 10.12
CA VAL A 38 -3.19 -9.38 10.81
C VAL A 38 -3.88 -10.51 10.06
N GLY A 39 -3.55 -10.69 8.80
CA GLY A 39 -4.18 -11.67 7.93
C GLY A 39 -3.19 -12.39 7.02
N SER A 40 -3.55 -13.56 6.56
CA SER A 40 -2.87 -14.26 5.48
C SER A 40 -3.77 -15.28 4.80
N THR A 41 -3.43 -15.59 3.56
CA THR A 41 -4.07 -16.65 2.78
C THR A 41 -4.07 -17.99 3.50
N LYS A 42 -3.07 -18.26 4.36
CA LYS A 42 -2.94 -19.54 5.07
C LYS A 42 -3.64 -19.58 6.42
N THR A 43 -3.77 -18.44 7.09
CA THR A 43 -4.26 -18.39 8.47
C THR A 43 -5.62 -17.70 8.63
N GLY A 44 -6.12 -17.05 7.58
CA GLY A 44 -7.31 -16.22 7.66
C GLY A 44 -7.02 -14.85 8.27
N ILE A 45 -8.04 -14.21 8.81
CA ILE A 45 -7.97 -12.85 9.39
C ILE A 45 -8.17 -12.93 10.90
N ASN A 46 -7.28 -12.34 11.67
CA ASN A 46 -7.39 -12.21 13.12
C ASN A 46 -8.24 -10.98 13.47
N MET A 47 -9.55 -11.18 13.68
CA MET A 47 -10.49 -10.09 13.93
C MET A 47 -10.31 -9.43 15.30
N ASP A 48 -9.73 -10.11 16.30
CA ASP A 48 -9.37 -9.49 17.58
C ASP A 48 -8.25 -8.46 17.39
N ALA A 49 -7.25 -8.79 16.58
CA ALA A 49 -6.18 -7.87 16.20
C ALA A 49 -6.73 -6.71 15.35
N VAL A 50 -7.58 -6.99 14.35
CA VAL A 50 -8.21 -5.97 13.49
C VAL A 50 -8.99 -4.95 14.32
N LYS A 51 -9.78 -5.41 15.28
CA LYS A 51 -10.52 -4.54 16.21
C LYS A 51 -9.58 -3.65 17.02
N LEU A 52 -8.57 -4.24 17.67
CA LEU A 52 -7.56 -3.50 18.43
C LEU A 52 -6.87 -2.44 17.58
N ILE A 53 -6.50 -2.77 16.35
CA ILE A 53 -5.81 -1.84 15.46
C ILE A 53 -6.70 -0.66 15.06
N GLY A 54 -7.99 -0.85 14.87
CA GLY A 54 -8.91 0.27 14.67
C GLY A 54 -8.85 1.29 15.82
N GLU A 55 -8.77 0.81 17.07
CA GLU A 55 -8.58 1.66 18.27
C GLU A 55 -7.20 2.36 18.24
N ILE A 56 -6.14 1.61 17.91
CA ILE A 56 -4.75 2.12 17.80
C ILE A 56 -4.62 3.23 16.76
N ILE A 57 -5.26 3.07 15.59
CA ILE A 57 -5.25 4.13 14.56
C ILE A 57 -5.93 5.39 15.06
N LYS A 58 -7.08 5.27 15.74
CA LYS A 58 -7.77 6.43 16.33
C LYS A 58 -6.92 7.10 17.40
N GLU A 59 -6.32 6.34 18.31
CA GLU A 59 -5.43 6.88 19.33
C GLU A 59 -4.21 7.56 18.72
N THR A 60 -3.61 6.97 17.68
CA THR A 60 -2.48 7.56 16.95
C THR A 60 -2.87 8.89 16.31
N ALA A 61 -4.05 8.95 15.69
CA ALA A 61 -4.57 10.18 15.11
C ALA A 61 -4.75 11.28 16.15
N GLU A 62 -5.36 10.96 17.31
CA GLU A 62 -5.52 11.93 18.42
C GLU A 62 -4.19 12.44 18.97
N LEU A 63 -3.21 11.55 19.19
CA LEU A 63 -1.90 11.92 19.73
C LEU A 63 -1.08 12.76 18.75
N THR A 64 -1.41 12.72 17.46
CA THR A 64 -0.66 13.44 16.41
C THR A 64 -1.49 14.47 15.66
N LYS A 65 -2.66 14.83 16.18
CA LYS A 65 -3.59 15.77 15.52
C LYS A 65 -2.98 17.13 15.24
N ASP A 66 -2.16 17.64 16.14
CA ASP A 66 -1.47 18.93 15.97
C ASP A 66 -0.41 18.90 14.86
N ASN A 67 -0.03 17.70 14.42
CA ASN A 67 0.86 17.46 13.28
C ASN A 67 0.13 16.71 12.15
N GLN A 68 -1.07 17.16 11.80
CA GLN A 68 -1.86 16.63 10.67
C GLN A 68 -2.11 15.10 10.73
N CYS A 69 -2.19 14.52 11.94
CA CYS A 69 -2.33 13.07 12.15
C CYS A 69 -1.21 12.24 11.47
N LEU A 70 -0.03 12.80 11.28
CA LEU A 70 1.11 12.20 10.59
C LEU A 70 1.55 10.85 11.19
N GLY A 71 1.26 10.61 12.48
CA GLY A 71 1.50 9.30 13.08
C GLY A 71 0.83 8.15 12.32
N CYS A 72 -0.38 8.37 11.81
CA CYS A 72 -1.11 7.36 11.03
C CYS A 72 -0.45 7.09 9.66
N ALA A 73 0.19 8.08 9.04
CA ALA A 73 0.96 7.89 7.80
C ALA A 73 2.21 7.00 7.99
N LYS A 74 2.65 6.82 9.24
CA LYS A 74 3.80 5.97 9.63
C LYS A 74 3.37 4.56 10.08
N PHE A 75 2.09 4.21 9.97
CA PHE A 75 1.54 2.93 10.41
C PHE A 75 0.77 2.22 9.31
N VAL A 76 1.10 0.95 9.06
CA VAL A 76 0.49 0.13 8.01
C VAL A 76 0.00 -1.20 8.57
N VAL A 77 -1.18 -1.63 8.13
CA VAL A 77 -1.76 -2.93 8.47
C VAL A 77 -1.73 -3.83 7.25
N PHE A 78 -1.21 -5.04 7.38
CA PHE A 78 -0.99 -5.95 6.26
C PHE A 78 -1.81 -7.24 6.32
N CYS A 79 -2.10 -7.77 5.14
CA CYS A 79 -2.33 -9.17 4.85
C CYS A 79 -1.23 -9.69 3.92
N ASN A 80 -0.68 -10.88 4.19
CA ASN A 80 0.39 -11.48 3.39
C ASN A 80 1.60 -10.54 3.20
N ALA A 81 2.04 -9.85 4.25
CA ALA A 81 3.20 -8.96 4.15
C ALA A 81 4.43 -9.72 3.62
N PRO A 82 5.16 -9.17 2.64
CA PRO A 82 6.43 -9.74 2.21
C PRO A 82 7.51 -9.52 3.29
N ASP A 83 8.48 -10.40 3.34
CA ASP A 83 9.58 -10.29 4.29
C ASP A 83 10.44 -9.05 4.03
N ASP A 84 10.71 -8.73 2.76
CA ASP A 84 11.45 -7.53 2.37
C ASP A 84 10.54 -6.50 1.70
N ASN A 85 10.61 -5.26 2.17
CA ASN A 85 9.66 -4.24 1.77
C ASN A 85 10.27 -2.83 1.92
N PRO A 86 11.03 -2.34 0.91
CA PRO A 86 11.72 -1.06 1.01
C PRO A 86 10.81 0.18 0.85
N PHE A 87 9.56 0.02 0.40
CA PHE A 87 8.67 1.16 0.09
C PHE A 87 7.64 1.50 1.15
N MET A 88 7.29 0.56 2.03
CA MET A 88 6.22 0.78 3.00
C MET A 88 6.74 1.00 4.41
N ALA A 89 5.93 1.65 5.24
CA ALA A 89 6.23 1.89 6.64
C ALA A 89 6.33 0.58 7.44
N GLY A 90 7.32 0.49 8.31
CA GLY A 90 7.65 -0.70 9.08
C GLY A 90 8.48 -1.69 8.27
N ALA A 91 8.97 -2.73 8.91
CA ALA A 91 9.84 -3.71 8.29
C ALA A 91 9.53 -5.12 8.78
N PHE A 92 9.53 -6.05 7.85
CA PHE A 92 9.60 -7.48 8.13
C PHE A 92 10.90 -8.01 7.56
N HIS A 93 11.64 -8.76 8.36
CA HIS A 93 12.90 -9.37 7.98
C HIS A 93 12.73 -10.89 7.94
N GLY A 94 13.10 -11.51 6.83
CA GLY A 94 12.95 -12.95 6.65
C GLY A 94 13.82 -13.76 7.59
N VAL A 95 13.31 -14.87 8.11
CA VAL A 95 14.02 -15.73 9.07
C VAL A 95 15.23 -16.45 8.46
N THR A 96 15.33 -16.48 7.14
CA THR A 96 16.44 -17.08 6.37
C THR A 96 17.45 -16.06 5.88
N GLU A 97 17.20 -14.78 6.14
CA GLU A 97 18.05 -13.69 5.71
C GLU A 97 19.30 -13.57 6.61
N ALA A 98 20.36 -12.92 6.09
CA ALA A 98 21.51 -12.52 6.88
C ALA A 98 21.12 -11.44 7.90
N ASP A 99 21.91 -11.26 8.97
CA ASP A 99 21.67 -10.24 10.01
C ASP A 99 21.56 -8.81 9.44
N ALA A 100 22.18 -8.57 8.29
CA ALA A 100 22.07 -7.33 7.54
C ALA A 100 21.96 -7.64 6.03
N ILE A 101 21.02 -6.97 5.35
CA ILE A 101 20.78 -7.14 3.93
C ILE A 101 20.48 -5.79 3.28
N ILE A 102 20.85 -5.63 1.99
CA ILE A 102 20.51 -4.45 1.19
C ILE A 102 19.37 -4.82 0.27
N ASN A 103 18.22 -4.18 0.46
CA ASN A 103 17.09 -4.22 -0.47
C ASN A 103 16.98 -2.88 -1.19
N VAL A 104 16.73 -2.92 -2.49
CA VAL A 104 16.70 -1.71 -3.32
C VAL A 104 15.31 -1.50 -3.90
N GLY A 105 14.66 -0.41 -3.49
CA GLY A 105 13.43 0.07 -4.10
C GLY A 105 13.75 0.95 -5.31
N VAL A 106 13.12 0.67 -6.45
CA VAL A 106 13.23 1.47 -7.65
C VAL A 106 11.84 1.93 -8.06
N SER A 107 11.60 3.24 -8.01
CA SER A 107 10.36 3.84 -8.48
C SER A 107 10.49 4.27 -9.94
N GLY A 108 9.39 4.24 -10.68
CA GLY A 108 9.46 4.58 -12.09
C GLY A 108 8.14 4.95 -12.78
N PRO A 109 7.12 5.59 -12.12
CA PRO A 109 5.89 5.99 -12.80
C PRO A 109 6.18 6.91 -13.98
N GLY A 110 6.99 7.95 -13.80
CA GLY A 110 7.33 8.91 -14.85
C GLY A 110 8.06 8.29 -16.02
N VAL A 111 8.91 7.28 -15.79
CA VAL A 111 9.61 6.56 -16.86
C VAL A 111 8.64 5.74 -17.69
N VAL A 112 7.70 5.05 -17.05
CA VAL A 112 6.67 4.27 -17.74
C VAL A 112 5.72 5.19 -18.50
N LYS A 113 5.23 6.26 -17.87
CA LYS A 113 4.40 7.28 -18.53
C LYS A 113 5.08 7.79 -19.82
N ARG A 114 6.32 8.24 -19.70
CA ARG A 114 7.07 8.75 -20.84
C ARG A 114 7.25 7.73 -21.96
N ALA A 115 7.38 6.47 -21.61
CA ALA A 115 7.50 5.41 -22.62
C ALA A 115 6.19 5.18 -23.38
N ILE A 116 5.04 5.17 -22.68
CA ILE A 116 3.74 4.93 -23.32
C ILE A 116 3.23 6.12 -24.12
N GLU A 117 3.63 7.35 -23.81
CA GLU A 117 3.35 8.53 -24.63
C GLU A 117 3.82 8.37 -26.09
N ASN A 118 4.92 7.61 -26.30
CA ASN A 118 5.46 7.37 -27.65
C ASN A 118 4.66 6.35 -28.46
N VAL A 119 3.73 5.64 -27.83
CA VAL A 119 2.86 4.64 -28.46
C VAL A 119 1.37 5.00 -28.32
N ARG A 120 1.10 6.29 -28.14
CA ARG A 120 -0.27 6.81 -28.02
C ARG A 120 -1.09 6.46 -29.27
N GLY A 121 -2.27 5.88 -29.05
CA GLY A 121 -3.16 5.43 -30.12
C GLY A 121 -2.86 4.03 -30.67
N GLU A 122 -1.78 3.39 -30.24
CA GLU A 122 -1.52 1.99 -30.55
C GLU A 122 -2.42 1.05 -29.73
N ASN A 123 -2.52 -0.21 -30.17
CA ASN A 123 -3.33 -1.21 -29.47
C ASN A 123 -2.69 -1.67 -28.15
N PHE A 124 -3.45 -2.43 -27.35
CA PHE A 124 -2.97 -2.92 -26.06
C PHE A 124 -1.76 -3.85 -26.14
N GLU A 125 -1.54 -4.56 -27.24
CA GLU A 125 -0.37 -5.44 -27.40
C GLU A 125 0.92 -4.61 -27.43
N VAL A 126 0.94 -3.54 -28.23
CA VAL A 126 2.08 -2.61 -28.32
C VAL A 126 2.29 -1.90 -26.99
N LEU A 127 1.20 -1.46 -26.34
CA LEU A 127 1.25 -0.82 -25.04
C LEU A 127 1.86 -1.75 -23.96
N CYS A 128 1.38 -2.99 -23.86
CA CYS A 128 1.89 -4.01 -22.95
C CYS A 128 3.39 -4.28 -23.15
N GLU A 129 3.82 -4.47 -24.39
CA GLU A 129 5.24 -4.69 -24.71
C GLU A 129 6.10 -3.49 -24.32
N THR A 130 5.59 -2.27 -24.50
CA THR A 130 6.30 -1.03 -24.15
C THR A 130 6.48 -0.94 -22.62
N ILE A 131 5.43 -1.18 -21.86
CA ILE A 131 5.49 -1.19 -20.38
C ILE A 131 6.47 -2.25 -19.90
N LYS A 132 6.35 -3.48 -20.39
CA LYS A 132 7.19 -4.60 -20.00
C LYS A 132 8.68 -4.34 -20.30
N LYS A 133 9.02 -3.84 -21.49
CA LYS A 133 10.39 -3.48 -21.87
C LYS A 133 10.95 -2.35 -21.03
N THR A 134 10.12 -1.39 -20.65
CA THR A 134 10.52 -0.27 -19.78
C THR A 134 10.79 -0.77 -18.36
N ALA A 135 9.92 -1.56 -17.80
CA ALA A 135 10.09 -2.19 -16.48
C ALA A 135 11.37 -3.05 -16.44
N PHE A 136 11.63 -3.84 -17.50
CA PHE A 136 12.87 -4.59 -17.64
C PHE A 136 14.12 -3.69 -17.51
N LYS A 137 14.16 -2.59 -18.25
CA LYS A 137 15.31 -1.67 -18.24
C LYS A 137 15.52 -1.05 -16.86
N VAL A 138 14.45 -0.58 -16.23
CA VAL A 138 14.50 0.06 -14.90
C VAL A 138 15.00 -0.95 -13.86
N THR A 139 14.49 -2.17 -13.87
CA THR A 139 14.93 -3.25 -12.95
C THR A 139 16.42 -3.58 -13.16
N ARG A 140 16.89 -3.65 -14.39
CA ARG A 140 18.34 -3.90 -14.68
C ARG A 140 19.23 -2.80 -14.12
N VAL A 141 18.85 -1.54 -14.22
CA VAL A 141 19.59 -0.42 -13.62
C VAL A 141 19.61 -0.56 -12.09
N GLY A 142 18.45 -0.84 -11.47
CA GLY A 142 18.36 -1.07 -10.03
C GLY A 142 19.30 -2.20 -9.56
N GLN A 143 19.35 -3.31 -10.29
CA GLN A 143 20.25 -4.43 -9.97
C GLN A 143 21.74 -4.05 -10.06
N LEU A 144 22.13 -3.26 -11.05
CA LEU A 144 23.52 -2.80 -11.18
C LEU A 144 23.92 -1.94 -9.97
N VAL A 145 23.06 -1.01 -9.58
CA VAL A 145 23.28 -0.15 -8.40
C VAL A 145 23.34 -0.99 -7.12
N ALA A 146 22.41 -1.94 -6.95
CA ALA A 146 22.36 -2.83 -5.80
C ALA A 146 23.64 -3.66 -5.63
N LYS A 147 24.12 -4.26 -6.72
CA LYS A 147 25.37 -5.04 -6.71
C LYS A 147 26.59 -4.19 -6.38
N GLU A 148 26.66 -2.98 -6.89
CA GLU A 148 27.77 -2.07 -6.59
C GLU A 148 27.72 -1.60 -5.13
N ALA A 149 26.52 -1.29 -4.59
CA ALA A 149 26.34 -0.95 -3.19
C ALA A 149 26.74 -2.11 -2.27
N SER A 150 26.30 -3.33 -2.58
CA SER A 150 26.65 -4.55 -1.84
C SER A 150 28.17 -4.76 -1.81
N LYS A 151 28.85 -4.59 -2.93
CA LYS A 151 30.31 -4.71 -3.04
C LYS A 151 31.03 -3.67 -2.17
N ARG A 152 30.58 -2.40 -2.19
CA ARG A 152 31.23 -1.31 -1.46
C ARG A 152 31.02 -1.43 0.04
N LEU A 153 29.86 -1.87 0.47
CA LEU A 153 29.48 -1.94 1.89
C LEU A 153 29.83 -3.29 2.54
N GLY A 154 30.14 -4.32 1.75
CA GLY A 154 30.39 -5.67 2.25
C GLY A 154 29.14 -6.33 2.86
N ILE A 155 27.94 -5.87 2.48
CA ILE A 155 26.64 -6.38 2.94
C ILE A 155 25.96 -7.12 1.81
N PRO A 156 25.36 -8.32 2.03
CA PRO A 156 24.66 -9.06 0.99
C PRO A 156 23.54 -8.24 0.35
N PHE A 157 23.35 -8.43 -0.96
CA PHE A 157 22.22 -7.91 -1.70
C PHE A 157 21.06 -8.91 -1.65
N GLY A 158 19.89 -8.47 -1.22
CA GLY A 158 18.65 -9.23 -1.15
C GLY A 158 17.80 -9.08 -2.40
N ILE A 159 16.85 -8.15 -2.40
CA ILE A 159 15.87 -7.99 -3.47
C ILE A 159 15.87 -6.61 -4.12
N ILE A 160 15.29 -6.57 -5.33
CA ILE A 160 14.86 -5.35 -6.00
C ILE A 160 13.34 -5.31 -5.94
N ASP A 161 12.82 -4.26 -5.40
CA ASP A 161 11.41 -3.91 -5.47
C ASP A 161 11.20 -2.88 -6.57
N LEU A 162 10.64 -3.30 -7.70
CA LEU A 162 10.23 -2.40 -8.77
C LEU A 162 8.77 -2.01 -8.53
N SER A 163 8.57 -0.95 -7.79
CA SER A 163 7.25 -0.39 -7.56
C SER A 163 7.06 0.93 -8.29
N LEU A 164 5.95 1.05 -9.00
CA LEU A 164 5.50 2.35 -9.49
C LEU A 164 4.88 3.10 -8.31
N ALA A 165 5.76 3.58 -7.43
CA ALA A 165 5.39 4.37 -6.26
C ALA A 165 5.44 5.85 -6.66
N PRO A 166 4.30 6.54 -6.79
CA PRO A 166 4.25 7.92 -7.26
C PRO A 166 4.82 8.89 -6.21
N THR A 167 5.09 10.10 -6.67
CA THR A 167 5.37 11.25 -5.80
C THR A 167 4.47 12.42 -6.20
N PRO A 168 4.30 13.45 -5.36
CA PRO A 168 3.51 14.62 -5.73
C PRO A 168 4.09 15.45 -6.89
N ALA A 169 5.27 15.08 -7.38
CA ALA A 169 5.92 15.78 -8.49
C ALA A 169 5.17 15.54 -9.81
N ALA A 170 4.99 16.59 -10.59
CA ALA A 170 4.38 16.49 -11.91
C ALA A 170 5.11 15.48 -12.80
N GLY A 171 4.37 14.60 -13.43
CA GLY A 171 4.91 13.57 -14.30
C GLY A 171 5.33 12.28 -13.62
N ASP A 172 5.22 12.18 -12.29
CA ASP A 172 5.56 10.98 -11.51
C ASP A 172 4.31 10.38 -10.84
N SER A 173 3.30 10.07 -11.62
CA SER A 173 1.95 9.67 -11.20
C SER A 173 1.50 8.37 -11.88
N VAL A 174 0.92 7.46 -11.12
CA VAL A 174 0.23 6.27 -11.64
C VAL A 174 -1.12 6.68 -12.25
N GLY A 175 -1.79 7.68 -11.66
CA GLY A 175 -2.99 8.26 -12.25
C GLY A 175 -2.73 8.80 -13.67
N GLU A 176 -1.61 9.50 -13.90
CA GLU A 176 -1.22 9.93 -15.26
C GLU A 176 -0.98 8.78 -16.23
N ILE A 177 -0.45 7.64 -15.77
CA ILE A 177 -0.32 6.43 -16.58
C ILE A 177 -1.70 5.92 -17.00
N LEU A 178 -2.65 5.87 -16.06
CA LEU A 178 -4.02 5.42 -16.34
C LEU A 178 -4.73 6.35 -17.33
N GLU A 179 -4.54 7.66 -17.20
CA GLU A 179 -5.06 8.66 -18.15
C GLU A 179 -4.41 8.50 -19.55
N GLU A 180 -3.11 8.28 -19.62
CA GLU A 180 -2.39 8.04 -20.87
C GLU A 180 -2.82 6.74 -21.57
N ILE A 181 -3.26 5.72 -20.80
CA ILE A 181 -3.87 4.49 -21.32
C ILE A 181 -5.25 4.78 -21.97
N GLY A 182 -5.88 5.91 -21.64
CA GLY A 182 -7.14 6.35 -22.26
C GLY A 182 -8.31 6.53 -21.30
N LEU A 183 -8.06 6.61 -19.99
CA LEU A 183 -9.08 6.92 -19.00
C LEU A 183 -9.15 8.43 -18.77
N GLU A 184 -10.34 8.99 -18.61
CA GLU A 184 -10.51 10.41 -18.30
C GLU A 184 -9.99 10.74 -16.89
N TYR A 185 -10.32 9.87 -15.94
CA TYR A 185 -9.81 9.90 -14.55
C TYR A 185 -9.58 8.49 -14.03
N ALA A 186 -8.67 8.33 -13.11
CA ALA A 186 -8.61 7.13 -12.26
C ALA A 186 -9.96 6.99 -11.54
N GLY A 187 -10.58 5.80 -11.59
CA GLY A 187 -11.94 5.58 -11.07
C GLY A 187 -12.98 5.37 -12.16
N ALA A 188 -12.79 5.88 -13.37
CA ALA A 188 -13.66 5.65 -14.51
C ALA A 188 -13.83 4.13 -14.82
N PRO A 189 -14.94 3.70 -15.45
CA PRO A 189 -15.06 2.33 -15.96
C PRO A 189 -13.84 1.94 -16.81
N GLY A 190 -13.24 0.77 -16.54
CA GLY A 190 -12.00 0.33 -17.18
C GLY A 190 -10.74 0.48 -16.29
N THR A 191 -10.77 1.33 -15.24
CA THR A 191 -9.60 1.57 -14.39
C THR A 191 -9.03 0.29 -13.77
N THR A 192 -9.87 -0.59 -13.23
CA THR A 192 -9.42 -1.85 -12.64
C THR A 192 -8.74 -2.75 -13.68
N ALA A 193 -9.26 -2.82 -14.90
CA ALA A 193 -8.66 -3.59 -16.00
C ALA A 193 -7.31 -2.99 -16.45
N ALA A 194 -7.24 -1.66 -16.60
CA ALA A 194 -6.00 -0.96 -16.95
C ALA A 194 -4.93 -1.16 -15.87
N LEU A 195 -5.31 -1.05 -14.60
CA LEU A 195 -4.41 -1.27 -13.47
C LEU A 195 -3.92 -2.74 -13.40
N ALA A 196 -4.80 -3.71 -13.63
CA ALA A 196 -4.42 -5.12 -13.69
C ALA A 196 -3.38 -5.38 -14.79
N MET A 197 -3.62 -4.84 -15.99
CA MET A 197 -2.68 -4.91 -17.11
C MET A 197 -1.35 -4.24 -16.77
N LEU A 198 -1.36 -3.02 -16.24
CA LEU A 198 -0.17 -2.28 -15.84
C LEU A 198 0.66 -3.08 -14.82
N ASN A 199 0.02 -3.54 -13.76
CA ASN A 199 0.66 -4.31 -12.69
C ASN A 199 1.30 -5.60 -13.20
N ASP A 200 0.60 -6.34 -14.07
CA ASP A 200 1.10 -7.57 -14.70
C ASP A 200 2.31 -7.32 -15.59
N GLN A 201 2.28 -6.28 -16.45
CA GLN A 201 3.39 -5.99 -17.34
C GLN A 201 4.64 -5.49 -16.58
N VAL A 202 4.46 -4.73 -15.52
CA VAL A 202 5.57 -4.31 -14.64
C VAL A 202 6.22 -5.54 -14.00
N LYS A 203 5.44 -6.46 -13.44
CA LYS A 203 5.95 -7.71 -12.84
C LYS A 203 6.65 -8.59 -13.88
N LYS A 204 6.09 -8.77 -15.05
CA LYS A 204 6.71 -9.54 -16.14
C LYS A 204 8.07 -8.94 -16.55
N GLY A 205 8.15 -7.63 -16.72
CA GLY A 205 9.40 -6.94 -17.03
C GLY A 205 10.44 -7.10 -15.93
N GLY A 206 10.04 -6.98 -14.68
CA GLY A 206 10.91 -7.19 -13.52
C GLY A 206 11.48 -8.60 -13.45
N VAL A 207 10.64 -9.63 -13.48
CA VAL A 207 11.04 -11.04 -13.39
C VAL A 207 11.96 -11.44 -14.55
N MET A 208 11.72 -10.92 -15.75
CA MET A 208 12.60 -11.16 -16.90
C MET A 208 13.98 -10.47 -16.77
N ALA A 209 14.06 -9.39 -15.99
CA ALA A 209 15.29 -8.61 -15.80
C ALA A 209 16.20 -9.18 -14.71
N SER A 210 15.64 -9.77 -13.66
CA SER A 210 16.37 -10.17 -12.46
C SER A 210 15.68 -11.31 -11.74
N SER A 211 16.46 -12.26 -11.22
CA SER A 211 15.99 -13.29 -10.27
C SER A 211 15.85 -12.77 -8.83
N TYR A 212 16.22 -11.52 -8.59
CA TYR A 212 16.17 -10.87 -7.27
C TYR A 212 14.94 -9.97 -7.09
N VAL A 213 13.94 -10.07 -7.94
CA VAL A 213 12.71 -9.29 -7.79
C VAL A 213 11.90 -9.79 -6.61
N GLY A 214 11.50 -8.88 -5.75
CA GLY A 214 10.76 -9.17 -4.52
C GLY A 214 9.99 -7.96 -4.00
N GLY A 215 9.73 -7.94 -2.71
CA GLY A 215 8.98 -6.87 -2.06
C GLY A 215 7.54 -6.78 -2.57
N LEU A 216 7.08 -5.57 -2.80
CA LEU A 216 5.73 -5.29 -3.29
C LEU A 216 5.62 -5.28 -4.82
N SER A 217 6.69 -5.00 -5.52
CA SER A 217 6.85 -4.93 -6.99
C SER A 217 5.53 -4.81 -7.79
N GLY A 218 5.29 -3.66 -8.39
CA GLY A 218 4.10 -3.41 -9.20
C GLY A 218 3.58 -1.97 -9.10
N ALA A 219 2.30 -1.75 -9.35
CA ALA A 219 1.70 -0.43 -9.33
C ALA A 219 1.10 -0.10 -7.95
N PHE A 220 1.50 1.03 -7.37
CA PHE A 220 0.93 1.62 -6.16
C PHE A 220 -0.17 2.62 -6.53
N ILE A 221 -1.15 2.76 -5.65
CA ILE A 221 -2.25 3.69 -5.82
C ILE A 221 -2.51 4.52 -4.55
N PRO A 222 -1.47 5.12 -3.92
CA PRO A 222 -1.69 6.00 -2.78
C PRO A 222 -2.43 7.26 -3.24
N VAL A 223 -3.32 7.79 -2.39
CA VAL A 223 -4.08 8.98 -2.78
C VAL A 223 -3.24 10.24 -2.59
N SER A 224 -2.58 10.42 -1.45
CA SER A 224 -1.89 11.70 -1.16
C SER A 224 -0.57 11.90 -1.92
N GLU A 225 0.03 10.83 -2.36
CA GLU A 225 1.34 10.84 -3.03
C GLU A 225 1.23 10.97 -4.55
N ASP A 226 0.01 11.02 -5.09
CA ASP A 226 -0.27 11.03 -6.52
C ASP A 226 -1.27 12.13 -6.89
N GLN A 227 -0.79 13.17 -7.59
CA GLN A 227 -1.62 14.33 -7.92
C GLN A 227 -2.88 13.95 -8.72
N ARG A 228 -2.81 12.97 -9.64
CA ARG A 228 -3.97 12.58 -10.44
C ARG A 228 -4.97 11.73 -9.65
N MET A 229 -4.50 10.97 -8.67
CA MET A 229 -5.40 10.29 -7.73
C MET A 229 -6.14 11.32 -6.84
N ILE A 230 -5.47 12.37 -6.38
CA ILE A 230 -6.08 13.49 -5.66
C ILE A 230 -7.14 14.17 -6.54
N ASP A 231 -6.81 14.48 -7.78
CA ASP A 231 -7.72 15.12 -8.73
C ASP A 231 -8.95 14.26 -8.99
N ALA A 232 -8.77 12.95 -9.11
CA ALA A 232 -9.86 11.98 -9.29
C ALA A 232 -10.81 11.90 -8.08
N VAL A 233 -10.28 12.00 -6.86
CA VAL A 233 -11.10 12.09 -5.64
C VAL A 233 -11.88 13.39 -5.63
N ASN A 234 -11.24 14.52 -5.91
CA ASN A 234 -11.89 15.83 -5.93
C ASN A 234 -12.97 15.95 -7.02
N ALA A 235 -12.78 15.28 -8.16
CA ALA A 235 -13.77 15.18 -9.22
C ALA A 235 -14.93 14.21 -8.90
N GLY A 236 -14.85 13.45 -7.81
CA GLY A 236 -15.84 12.42 -7.46
C GLY A 236 -15.75 11.14 -8.31
N ALA A 237 -14.69 10.99 -9.10
CA ALA A 237 -14.47 9.80 -9.94
C ALA A 237 -13.92 8.61 -9.12
N LEU A 238 -13.23 8.88 -8.02
CA LEU A 238 -12.58 7.88 -7.18
C LEU A 238 -13.17 7.88 -5.78
N THR A 239 -13.73 6.75 -5.35
CA THR A 239 -14.28 6.50 -4.02
C THR A 239 -13.49 5.41 -3.31
N ILE A 240 -13.70 5.22 -1.99
CA ILE A 240 -13.06 4.13 -1.23
C ILE A 240 -13.46 2.78 -1.81
N GLU A 241 -14.73 2.55 -2.14
CA GLU A 241 -15.22 1.29 -2.71
C GLU A 241 -14.59 1.03 -4.10
N LYS A 242 -14.34 2.08 -4.88
CA LYS A 242 -13.61 1.94 -6.15
C LYS A 242 -12.14 1.61 -5.92
N LEU A 243 -11.52 2.23 -4.93
CA LEU A 243 -10.15 1.88 -4.53
C LEU A 243 -10.06 0.43 -4.06
N GLU A 244 -10.99 -0.06 -3.22
CA GLU A 244 -11.04 -1.47 -2.82
C GLU A 244 -11.10 -2.41 -4.02
N ALA A 245 -11.93 -2.11 -5.02
CA ALA A 245 -11.95 -2.89 -6.27
C ALA A 245 -10.60 -2.85 -7.01
N MET A 246 -9.91 -1.71 -7.01
CA MET A 246 -8.59 -1.55 -7.61
C MET A 246 -7.51 -2.28 -6.80
N THR A 247 -7.64 -2.39 -5.49
CA THR A 247 -6.69 -3.11 -4.63
C THR A 247 -6.69 -4.62 -4.85
N CYS A 248 -7.73 -5.17 -5.46
CA CYS A 248 -7.70 -6.56 -5.94
C CYS A 248 -6.56 -6.82 -6.93
N VAL A 249 -6.11 -5.82 -7.67
CA VAL A 249 -5.18 -5.95 -8.79
C VAL A 249 -3.93 -5.07 -8.70
N CYS A 250 -3.86 -4.14 -7.74
CA CYS A 250 -2.65 -3.36 -7.46
C CYS A 250 -1.61 -4.17 -6.67
N SER A 251 -0.47 -3.60 -6.37
CA SER A 251 0.58 -4.28 -5.60
C SER A 251 0.51 -4.06 -4.09
N VAL A 252 -0.28 -3.11 -3.61
CA VAL A 252 -0.34 -2.76 -2.18
C VAL A 252 -1.74 -2.90 -1.61
N GLY A 253 -2.57 -1.87 -1.64
CA GLY A 253 -3.88 -1.82 -0.97
C GLY A 253 -4.40 -0.39 -0.86
N LEU A 254 -5.26 -0.13 0.12
CA LEU A 254 -5.70 1.22 0.48
C LEU A 254 -4.54 1.97 1.12
N ASP A 255 -4.00 2.95 0.42
CA ASP A 255 -2.79 3.63 0.84
C ASP A 255 -2.96 5.15 0.88
N MET A 256 -2.52 5.74 2.00
CA MET A 256 -2.58 7.19 2.25
C MET A 256 -3.98 7.77 2.06
N ILE A 257 -4.97 7.12 2.65
CA ILE A 257 -6.38 7.50 2.59
C ILE A 257 -6.73 8.38 3.79
N ALA A 258 -6.95 9.67 3.58
CA ALA A 258 -7.49 10.54 4.61
C ALA A 258 -9.02 10.38 4.70
N ILE A 259 -9.52 10.21 5.91
CA ILE A 259 -10.94 10.01 6.22
C ILE A 259 -11.39 11.00 7.31
N PRO A 260 -12.71 11.27 7.47
CA PRO A 260 -13.20 12.16 8.50
C PRO A 260 -12.71 11.78 9.90
N GLY A 261 -12.25 12.74 10.65
CA GLY A 261 -11.75 12.53 12.02
C GLY A 261 -12.76 11.93 12.99
N LYS A 262 -14.06 12.12 12.72
CA LYS A 262 -15.19 11.51 13.48
C LYS A 262 -15.40 10.03 13.20
N THR A 263 -14.77 9.44 12.19
CA THR A 263 -14.92 8.02 11.81
C THR A 263 -14.61 7.13 13.02
N LYS A 264 -15.51 6.18 13.29
CA LYS A 264 -15.37 5.26 14.43
C LYS A 264 -14.21 4.27 14.24
N ALA A 265 -13.61 3.84 15.34
CA ALA A 265 -12.59 2.78 15.33
C ALA A 265 -13.12 1.48 14.72
N THR A 266 -14.38 1.14 14.95
CA THR A 266 -15.05 -0.03 14.36
C THR A 266 -15.20 0.10 12.83
N THR A 267 -15.50 1.27 12.31
CA THR A 267 -15.57 1.52 10.87
C THR A 267 -14.18 1.36 10.22
N ILE A 268 -13.12 1.88 10.86
CA ILE A 268 -11.73 1.68 10.42
C ILE A 268 -11.38 0.18 10.43
N ALA A 269 -11.76 -0.54 11.49
CA ALA A 269 -11.57 -1.98 11.56
C ALA A 269 -12.34 -2.74 10.46
N GLY A 270 -13.51 -2.24 10.05
CA GLY A 270 -14.27 -2.77 8.91
C GLY A 270 -13.50 -2.65 7.61
N LEU A 271 -13.01 -1.45 7.28
CA LEU A 271 -12.17 -1.20 6.09
C LEU A 271 -10.91 -2.10 6.08
N ILE A 272 -10.28 -2.26 7.25
CA ILE A 272 -9.14 -3.19 7.39
C ILE A 272 -9.58 -4.62 7.08
N ALA A 273 -10.72 -5.08 7.62
CA ALA A 273 -11.20 -6.44 7.40
C ALA A 273 -11.50 -6.71 5.92
N ASP A 274 -12.06 -5.76 5.20
CA ASP A 274 -12.34 -5.86 3.76
C ASP A 274 -11.05 -5.99 2.96
N GLU A 275 -10.07 -5.14 3.20
CA GLU A 275 -8.75 -5.24 2.54
C GLU A 275 -8.01 -6.54 2.87
N MET A 276 -8.10 -7.02 4.11
CA MET A 276 -7.52 -8.32 4.48
C MET A 276 -8.21 -9.47 3.74
N ALA A 277 -9.54 -9.39 3.53
CA ALA A 277 -10.29 -10.37 2.78
C ALA A 277 -9.86 -10.39 1.30
N LEU A 278 -9.67 -9.22 0.68
CA LEU A 278 -9.15 -9.11 -0.68
C LEU A 278 -7.76 -9.74 -0.82
N GLY A 279 -6.85 -9.45 0.11
CA GLY A 279 -5.52 -10.05 0.12
C GLY A 279 -5.54 -11.55 0.32
N MET A 280 -6.36 -12.02 1.26
CA MET A 280 -6.48 -13.43 1.60
C MET A 280 -7.02 -14.27 0.44
N ILE A 281 -8.11 -13.83 -0.21
CA ILE A 281 -8.75 -14.54 -1.31
C ILE A 281 -7.90 -14.52 -2.57
N ASN A 282 -7.31 -13.37 -2.91
CA ASN A 282 -6.51 -13.20 -4.12
C ASN A 282 -5.05 -13.67 -3.96
N GLN A 283 -4.67 -14.18 -2.79
CA GLN A 283 -3.30 -14.65 -2.52
C GLN A 283 -2.23 -13.57 -2.79
N LYS A 284 -2.56 -12.33 -2.49
CA LYS A 284 -1.67 -11.18 -2.69
C LYS A 284 -1.47 -10.41 -1.39
N THR A 285 -0.42 -9.61 -1.35
CA THR A 285 -0.27 -8.61 -0.29
C THR A 285 -1.34 -7.53 -0.45
N THR A 286 -2.04 -7.23 0.64
CA THR A 286 -2.81 -5.99 0.79
C THR A 286 -2.36 -5.25 2.03
N ALA A 287 -2.52 -3.93 2.00
CA ALA A 287 -2.16 -3.04 3.09
C ALA A 287 -3.24 -1.98 3.30
N VAL A 288 -3.34 -1.48 4.51
CA VAL A 288 -4.20 -0.35 4.87
C VAL A 288 -3.38 0.70 5.59
N ARG A 289 -3.34 1.90 5.03
CA ARG A 289 -2.76 3.11 5.62
C ARG A 289 -3.80 4.21 5.53
N VAL A 290 -4.65 4.30 6.56
CA VAL A 290 -5.74 5.28 6.66
C VAL A 290 -5.44 6.31 7.73
N ILE A 291 -5.81 7.55 7.50
CA ILE A 291 -5.55 8.68 8.36
C ILE A 291 -6.86 9.36 8.76
N PRO A 292 -7.40 9.05 9.94
CA PRO A 292 -8.53 9.80 10.48
C PRO A 292 -8.09 11.23 10.84
N ALA A 293 -8.51 12.20 10.04
CA ALA A 293 -8.09 13.60 10.16
C ALA A 293 -8.87 14.30 11.27
N ILE A 294 -8.35 14.26 12.50
CA ILE A 294 -9.04 14.82 13.67
C ILE A 294 -9.36 16.30 13.47
N GLY A 295 -10.63 16.65 13.70
CA GLY A 295 -11.16 18.01 13.53
C GLY A 295 -11.48 18.39 12.08
N LYS A 296 -11.33 17.49 11.12
CA LYS A 296 -11.61 17.71 9.69
C LYS A 296 -12.67 16.77 9.16
N ASP A 297 -13.34 17.16 8.09
CA ASP A 297 -14.42 16.39 7.44
C ASP A 297 -14.28 16.47 5.90
N VAL A 298 -15.20 15.82 5.18
CA VAL A 298 -15.26 15.84 3.72
C VAL A 298 -15.32 17.30 3.22
N GLY A 299 -14.49 17.62 2.24
CA GLY A 299 -14.28 19.00 1.73
C GLY A 299 -13.01 19.68 2.27
N ASP A 300 -12.44 19.14 3.36
CA ASP A 300 -11.13 19.55 3.85
C ASP A 300 -10.01 18.72 3.25
N GLN A 301 -8.76 19.10 3.55
CA GLN A 301 -7.57 18.34 3.17
C GLN A 301 -6.57 18.24 4.32
N VAL A 302 -5.70 17.25 4.24
CA VAL A 302 -4.57 17.04 5.16
C VAL A 302 -3.27 17.20 4.41
N GLU A 303 -2.35 18.03 4.93
CA GLU A 303 -1.02 18.20 4.34
C GLU A 303 0.04 17.49 5.15
N PHE A 304 0.72 16.54 4.51
CA PHE A 304 1.83 15.79 5.11
C PHE A 304 3.20 16.38 4.72
N GLY A 305 3.26 17.03 3.56
CA GLY A 305 4.48 17.62 3.00
C GLY A 305 5.46 16.59 2.42
N GLY A 306 6.51 17.08 1.79
CA GLY A 306 7.57 16.24 1.21
C GLY A 306 7.03 15.25 0.18
N LEU A 307 7.48 14.00 0.27
CA LEU A 307 7.06 12.92 -0.63
C LEU A 307 5.64 12.39 -0.33
N LEU A 308 5.10 12.66 0.86
CA LEU A 308 3.76 12.20 1.23
C LEU A 308 2.64 13.11 0.70
N GLY A 309 2.97 14.32 0.27
CA GLY A 309 2.06 15.26 -0.37
C GLY A 309 0.91 15.73 0.52
N TYR A 310 -0.30 15.72 -0.03
CA TYR A 310 -1.54 16.07 0.67
C TYR A 310 -2.68 15.16 0.21
N ALA A 311 -3.70 14.99 1.06
CA ALA A 311 -4.88 14.18 0.75
C ALA A 311 -6.17 14.94 0.96
N PRO A 312 -7.12 14.92 0.00
CA PRO A 312 -8.51 15.27 0.27
C PRO A 312 -9.12 14.25 1.23
N ILE A 313 -10.04 14.69 2.08
CA ILE A 313 -10.76 13.80 2.97
C ILE A 313 -11.85 13.08 2.22
N MET A 314 -11.72 11.76 2.09
CA MET A 314 -12.66 10.92 1.39
C MET A 314 -13.86 10.55 2.27
N PRO A 315 -15.09 10.59 1.74
CA PRO A 315 -16.26 10.12 2.46
C PRO A 315 -16.15 8.62 2.78
N VAL A 316 -16.61 8.24 3.97
CA VAL A 316 -16.69 6.85 4.41
C VAL A 316 -18.16 6.50 4.61
N ASN A 317 -18.54 5.26 4.26
CA ASN A 317 -19.89 4.76 4.51
C ASN A 317 -20.24 4.86 6.00
N GLU A 318 -21.35 5.49 6.32
CA GLU A 318 -21.77 5.79 7.70
C GLU A 318 -22.57 4.66 8.38
N PHE A 319 -22.95 3.61 7.64
CA PHE A 319 -23.67 2.48 8.23
C PHE A 319 -22.77 1.68 9.18
N SER A 320 -23.35 1.26 10.31
CA SER A 320 -22.59 0.61 11.38
C SER A 320 -22.19 -0.81 11.03
N CYS A 321 -20.91 -1.11 11.22
CA CYS A 321 -20.35 -2.47 11.25
C CYS A 321 -19.97 -2.91 12.68
N ASP A 322 -20.42 -2.20 13.71
CA ASP A 322 -20.03 -2.44 15.11
C ASP A 322 -20.27 -3.90 15.54
N ALA A 323 -21.43 -4.47 15.22
CA ALA A 323 -21.75 -5.85 15.55
C ALA A 323 -20.84 -6.87 14.85
N PHE A 324 -20.48 -6.61 13.60
CA PHE A 324 -19.55 -7.44 12.83
C PHE A 324 -18.15 -7.44 13.46
N VAL A 325 -17.59 -6.28 13.71
CA VAL A 325 -16.23 -6.14 14.26
C VAL A 325 -16.17 -6.71 15.69
N ASN A 326 -17.22 -6.48 16.50
CA ASN A 326 -17.28 -6.96 17.88
C ASN A 326 -17.48 -8.47 18.02
N ARG A 327 -17.72 -9.22 16.95
CA ARG A 327 -17.70 -10.69 17.00
C ARG A 327 -16.34 -11.21 17.41
N GLY A 328 -15.26 -10.53 17.01
CA GLY A 328 -13.88 -10.98 17.28
C GLY A 328 -13.54 -12.35 16.67
N GLY A 329 -12.55 -13.00 17.24
CA GLY A 329 -12.10 -14.32 16.82
C GLY A 329 -11.39 -14.30 15.46
N ARG A 330 -11.72 -15.26 14.60
CA ARG A 330 -11.03 -15.45 13.32
C ARG A 330 -12.00 -15.66 12.16
N ILE A 331 -11.78 -14.94 11.05
CA ILE A 331 -12.31 -15.34 9.76
C ILE A 331 -11.35 -16.41 9.20
N PRO A 332 -11.82 -17.64 8.94
CA PRO A 332 -10.93 -18.74 8.55
C PRO A 332 -10.33 -18.51 7.15
N ALA A 333 -9.20 -19.18 6.90
CA ALA A 333 -8.60 -19.20 5.59
C ALA A 333 -9.53 -19.80 4.52
N PRO A 334 -9.48 -19.30 3.27
CA PRO A 334 -10.37 -19.77 2.21
C PRO A 334 -10.02 -21.18 1.77
N ILE A 335 -10.99 -21.88 1.18
CA ILE A 335 -10.78 -23.18 0.54
C ILE A 335 -10.23 -22.95 -0.87
N HIS A 336 -8.95 -23.24 -1.08
CA HIS A 336 -8.28 -22.98 -2.35
C HIS A 336 -8.64 -23.93 -3.49
N SER A 337 -9.23 -25.09 -3.18
CA SER A 337 -9.66 -26.07 -4.18
C SER A 337 -10.92 -25.65 -4.95
N PHE A 338 -11.66 -24.69 -4.41
CA PHE A 338 -12.84 -24.11 -5.06
C PHE A 338 -12.50 -22.68 -5.49
N LYS A 339 -12.10 -22.54 -6.74
CA LYS A 339 -11.96 -21.20 -7.36
C LYS A 339 -13.26 -20.87 -8.05
N ASN A 340 -13.87 -19.81 -7.60
CA ASN A 340 -15.03 -19.23 -8.28
C ASN A 340 -14.59 -18.42 -9.50
#